data_2a7ad8b87ac9aa56964e5022b46d4fa4
#
_entry.id   2a7ad8b87ac9aa56964e5022b46d4fa4
#
_cell.length_a   1.000
_cell.length_b   1.000
_cell.length_c   1.000
_cell.angle_alpha   90.00
_cell.angle_beta   90.00
_cell.angle_gamma   90.00
#
_symmetry.space_group_name_H-M   'P 1'
#
loop_
_entity.id
_entity.type
_entity.pdbx_description
1 polymer ?
#
loop_
_entity_poly.entity_id
_entity_poly.type
_entity_poly.pdbx_seq_one_letter_code
_entity_poly.pdbx_strand_id
1 'polypeptide(L)'
;MTLQMEDESTIQKNIADKLISALKTGGFLLYAQKILPLAASTGSERPFQEILVRFKEEEENLLPPGTFFPMLQEYRLLPYLDRWVVSRLASWIQESRTRTPGWPVPVNGVNLSEDTLREPKFADFVAKHIENAKLPREVFTFELGWDTALLHAEQVKIIQARLEPLGCRFTFAGFDGSEGSFNFLKVLRPDFVKLTYGIVKDIDRGLAACEKVESINNKCHAMGIRTIAEFVESHEVLEQLRLIEVDFAQGLIIGGPQKLT
;
A
#
# COMPACT_ATOMS: atom_id res chain seq x y z
N MET A 1 7.64 35.36 35.57
CA MET A 1 7.08 35.01 34.22
C MET A 1 6.86 33.50 34.23
N THR A 2 5.67 33.08 34.64
CA THR A 2 5.28 31.68 34.86
C THR A 2 4.87 31.12 33.49
N LEU A 3 5.73 30.28 32.90
CA LEU A 3 5.33 29.43 31.77
C LEU A 3 4.26 28.49 32.32
N GLN A 4 3.01 28.70 31.92
CA GLN A 4 1.95 27.72 32.12
C GLN A 4 2.37 26.47 31.36
N MET A 5 2.71 25.40 32.11
CA MET A 5 2.76 24.06 31.56
C MET A 5 1.32 23.72 31.16
N GLU A 6 1.04 23.70 29.86
CA GLU A 6 -0.24 23.14 29.39
C GLU A 6 -0.32 21.70 29.91
N ASP A 7 -1.46 21.34 30.45
CA ASP A 7 -1.74 20.00 30.93
C ASP A 7 -1.58 19.00 29.75
N GLU A 8 -0.91 17.90 29.96
CA GLU A 8 -0.60 16.88 28.95
C GLU A 8 -1.87 16.45 28.18
N SER A 9 -2.99 16.40 28.87
CA SER A 9 -4.33 16.14 28.33
C SER A 9 -4.79 17.23 27.32
N THR A 10 -4.44 18.48 27.55
CA THR A 10 -4.78 19.61 26.67
C THR A 10 -3.94 19.59 25.41
N ILE A 11 -2.65 19.27 25.51
CA ILE A 11 -1.73 19.12 24.37
C ILE A 11 -2.21 17.97 23.49
N GLN A 12 -2.53 16.83 24.08
CA GLN A 12 -3.04 15.66 23.36
C GLN A 12 -4.32 15.96 22.59
N LYS A 13 -5.28 16.63 23.24
CA LYS A 13 -6.53 17.04 22.58
C LYS A 13 -6.28 17.97 21.40
N ASN A 14 -5.38 18.94 21.55
CA ASN A 14 -5.02 19.86 20.48
C ASN A 14 -4.41 19.16 19.25
N ILE A 15 -3.61 18.11 19.48
CA ILE A 15 -3.03 17.29 18.40
C ILE A 15 -4.12 16.49 17.68
N ALA A 16 -5.00 15.83 18.42
CA ALA A 16 -6.11 15.08 17.82
C ALA A 16 -7.02 16.00 16.97
N ASP A 17 -7.35 17.18 17.50
CA ASP A 17 -8.16 18.17 16.79
C ASP A 17 -7.47 18.68 15.51
N LYS A 18 -6.14 18.88 15.53
CA LYS A 18 -5.36 19.22 14.33
C LYS A 18 -5.42 18.12 13.28
N LEU A 19 -5.22 16.85 13.67
CA LEU A 19 -5.27 15.70 12.76
C LEU A 19 -6.68 15.53 12.15
N ILE A 20 -7.72 15.63 12.96
CA ILE A 20 -9.13 15.59 12.50
C ILE A 20 -9.43 16.76 11.55
N SER A 21 -8.96 17.95 11.87
CA SER A 21 -9.08 19.11 10.99
C SER A 21 -8.36 18.88 9.67
N ALA A 22 -7.13 18.36 9.70
CA ALA A 22 -6.33 18.07 8.51
C ALA A 22 -7.03 17.08 7.55
N LEU A 23 -7.72 16.07 8.08
CA LEU A 23 -8.53 15.15 7.27
C LEU A 23 -9.67 15.87 6.52
N LYS A 24 -10.20 16.96 7.09
CA LYS A 24 -11.31 17.74 6.51
C LYS A 24 -10.85 18.87 5.59
N THR A 25 -9.72 19.49 5.90
CA THR A 25 -9.26 20.74 5.27
C THR A 25 -8.13 20.57 4.26
N GLY A 26 -7.73 19.33 3.95
CA GLY A 26 -6.67 19.05 2.97
C GLY A 26 -5.24 19.11 3.55
N GLY A 27 -5.08 18.89 4.85
CA GLY A 27 -3.76 18.79 5.50
C GLY A 27 -3.03 17.50 5.16
N PHE A 28 -3.68 16.52 4.54
CA PHE A 28 -3.03 15.33 4.00
C PHE A 28 -2.91 15.41 2.48
N LEU A 29 -1.82 14.86 1.94
CA LEU A 29 -1.54 14.82 0.51
C LEU A 29 -1.26 13.39 0.10
N LEU A 30 -1.71 13.02 -1.10
CA LEU A 30 -1.38 11.74 -1.73
C LEU A 30 -0.13 11.88 -2.60
N TYR A 31 0.72 10.91 -2.46
CA TYR A 31 1.89 10.64 -3.30
C TYR A 31 1.73 9.27 -3.92
N ALA A 32 2.37 9.03 -5.05
CA ALA A 32 2.46 7.73 -5.68
C ALA A 32 3.92 7.34 -5.88
N GLN A 33 4.24 6.10 -5.58
CA GLN A 33 5.52 5.49 -5.94
C GLN A 33 5.29 4.37 -6.94
N LYS A 34 6.04 4.41 -8.04
CA LYS A 34 5.91 3.45 -9.13
C LYS A 34 6.32 2.05 -8.69
N ILE A 35 5.53 1.07 -9.09
CA ILE A 35 5.84 -0.36 -9.04
C ILE A 35 6.09 -0.79 -10.50
N LEU A 36 7.32 -1.20 -10.82
CA LEU A 36 7.75 -1.51 -12.17
C LEU A 36 7.51 -2.99 -12.48
N PRO A 37 6.77 -3.34 -13.54
CA PRO A 37 6.74 -4.72 -14.03
C PRO A 37 8.12 -5.11 -14.57
N LEU A 38 8.61 -6.30 -14.20
CA LEU A 38 9.94 -6.79 -14.61
C LEU A 38 9.88 -7.72 -15.81
N ALA A 39 8.81 -8.50 -15.95
CA ALA A 39 8.57 -9.31 -17.13
C ALA A 39 8.46 -8.40 -18.37
N ALA A 40 8.92 -8.87 -19.53
CA ALA A 40 8.73 -8.17 -20.79
C ALA A 40 7.23 -7.95 -20.99
N SER A 41 6.76 -6.74 -20.73
CA SER A 41 5.36 -6.40 -20.86
C SER A 41 4.93 -6.54 -22.30
N THR A 42 3.82 -7.23 -22.54
CA THR A 42 3.18 -7.28 -23.87
C THR A 42 2.56 -5.93 -24.27
N GLY A 43 2.91 -4.84 -23.57
CA GLY A 43 2.41 -3.48 -23.80
C GLY A 43 1.00 -3.22 -23.25
N SER A 44 0.35 -4.21 -22.67
CA SER A 44 -1.04 -4.10 -22.19
C SER A 44 -1.16 -3.96 -20.67
N GLU A 45 -0.06 -4.02 -19.91
CA GLU A 45 -0.11 -3.89 -18.47
C GLU A 45 -0.41 -2.46 -18.04
N ARG A 46 -1.39 -2.32 -17.16
CA ARG A 46 -1.75 -1.04 -16.54
C ARG A 46 -0.60 -0.56 -15.67
N PRO A 47 -0.34 0.76 -15.62
CA PRO A 47 0.60 1.32 -14.64
C PRO A 47 0.23 0.85 -13.22
N PHE A 48 1.23 0.51 -12.41
CA PHE A 48 1.04 0.10 -11.03
C PHE A 48 1.83 1.04 -10.12
N GLN A 49 1.21 1.45 -9.02
CA GLN A 49 1.81 2.37 -8.06
C GLN A 49 1.29 2.13 -6.66
N GLU A 50 2.11 2.41 -5.67
CA GLU A 50 1.68 2.48 -4.27
C GLU A 50 1.31 3.90 -3.91
N ILE A 51 0.18 4.05 -3.20
CA ILE A 51 -0.31 5.34 -2.71
C ILE A 51 0.23 5.57 -1.29
N LEU A 52 0.94 6.67 -1.17
CA LEU A 52 1.58 7.08 0.08
C LEU A 52 0.98 8.39 0.57
N VAL A 53 0.89 8.54 1.88
CA VAL A 53 0.35 9.75 2.51
C VAL A 53 1.50 10.61 3.03
N ARG A 54 1.34 11.93 2.93
CA ARG A 54 2.18 12.91 3.61
C ARG A 54 1.28 13.85 4.38
N PHE A 55 1.68 14.21 5.58
CA PHE A 55 1.00 15.21 6.39
C PHE A 55 1.67 16.56 6.19
N LYS A 56 0.86 17.57 5.85
CA LYS A 56 1.31 18.95 5.69
C LYS A 56 1.16 19.67 7.03
N GLU A 57 2.25 19.80 7.76
CA GLU A 57 2.26 20.47 9.06
C GLU A 57 2.23 22.00 8.90
N GLU A 58 3.04 22.52 7.96
CA GLU A 58 3.12 23.94 7.57
C GLU A 58 3.27 24.05 6.05
N GLU A 59 3.29 25.24 5.50
CA GLU A 59 3.22 25.47 4.05
C GLU A 59 4.22 24.70 3.21
N GLU A 60 5.43 24.41 3.73
CA GLU A 60 6.48 23.67 3.02
C GLU A 60 6.95 22.39 3.75
N ASN A 61 6.48 22.15 4.98
CA ASN A 61 6.95 21.01 5.79
C ASN A 61 6.01 19.80 5.63
N LEU A 62 6.51 18.75 4.95
CA LEU A 62 5.78 17.50 4.75
C LEU A 62 6.36 16.42 5.65
N LEU A 63 5.55 15.96 6.60
CA LEU A 63 5.92 14.87 7.48
C LEU A 63 5.66 13.50 6.82
N PRO A 64 6.64 12.59 6.85
CA PRO A 64 6.46 11.21 6.39
C PRO A 64 5.61 10.40 7.38
N PRO A 65 5.03 9.26 6.94
CA PRO A 65 4.17 8.41 7.78
C PRO A 65 4.74 8.08 9.16
N GLY A 66 6.02 7.71 9.24
CA GLY A 66 6.68 7.35 10.51
C GLY A 66 6.58 8.42 11.60
N THR A 67 6.35 9.67 11.25
CA THR A 67 6.22 10.78 12.19
C THR A 67 4.80 10.96 12.71
N PHE A 68 3.77 10.82 11.86
CA PHE A 68 2.40 11.12 12.25
C PHE A 68 1.51 9.89 12.46
N PHE A 69 1.88 8.72 11.93
CA PHE A 69 1.12 7.48 12.12
C PHE A 69 0.98 7.07 13.60
N PRO A 70 2.03 7.12 14.43
CA PRO A 70 1.89 6.82 15.86
C PRO A 70 0.82 7.67 16.55
N MET A 71 0.73 8.96 16.17
CA MET A 71 -0.27 9.88 16.70
C MET A 71 -1.68 9.49 16.24
N LEU A 72 -1.86 9.17 14.94
CA LEU A 72 -3.15 8.70 14.43
C LEU A 72 -3.59 7.39 15.09
N GLN A 73 -2.65 6.50 15.38
CA GLN A 73 -2.91 5.23 16.05
C GLN A 73 -3.33 5.46 17.51
N GLU A 74 -2.62 6.31 18.25
CA GLU A 74 -2.93 6.66 19.63
C GLU A 74 -4.36 7.20 19.77
N TYR A 75 -4.78 8.08 18.81
CA TYR A 75 -6.12 8.66 18.82
C TYR A 75 -7.17 7.85 18.03
N ARG A 76 -6.83 6.62 17.58
CA ARG A 76 -7.71 5.74 16.79
C ARG A 76 -8.28 6.42 15.53
N LEU A 77 -7.46 7.22 14.87
CA LEU A 77 -7.83 7.97 13.68
C LEU A 77 -7.45 7.28 12.36
N LEU A 78 -6.72 6.16 12.41
CA LEU A 78 -6.30 5.42 11.22
C LEU A 78 -7.47 5.01 10.31
N PRO A 79 -8.63 4.52 10.81
CA PRO A 79 -9.76 4.21 9.93
C PRO A 79 -10.32 5.43 9.19
N TYR A 80 -10.23 6.61 9.77
CA TYR A 80 -10.64 7.85 9.10
C TYR A 80 -9.63 8.23 8.01
N LEU A 81 -8.34 8.05 8.24
CA LEU A 81 -7.30 8.25 7.23
C LEU A 81 -7.48 7.28 6.05
N ASP A 82 -7.69 5.99 6.30
CA ASP A 82 -7.88 4.99 5.25
C ASP A 82 -9.11 5.32 4.39
N ARG A 83 -10.22 5.72 5.00
CA ARG A 83 -11.39 6.22 4.28
C ARG A 83 -11.10 7.47 3.48
N TRP A 84 -10.34 8.41 4.05
CA TRP A 84 -9.93 9.62 3.35
C TRP A 84 -9.09 9.29 2.11
N VAL A 85 -8.11 8.37 2.23
CA VAL A 85 -7.28 7.92 1.11
C VAL A 85 -8.14 7.35 -0.01
N VAL A 86 -9.05 6.41 0.29
CA VAL A 86 -9.95 5.82 -0.71
C VAL A 86 -10.79 6.89 -1.40
N SER A 87 -11.40 7.80 -0.62
CA SER A 87 -12.26 8.86 -1.15
C SER A 87 -11.46 9.83 -2.04
N ARG A 88 -10.31 10.30 -1.56
CA ARG A 88 -9.48 11.25 -2.30
C ARG A 88 -8.90 10.64 -3.57
N LEU A 89 -8.47 9.38 -3.50
CA LEU A 89 -7.95 8.65 -4.66
C LEU A 89 -9.05 8.42 -5.71
N ALA A 90 -10.26 8.04 -5.29
CA ALA A 90 -11.39 7.87 -6.19
C ALA A 90 -11.72 9.18 -6.93
N SER A 91 -11.74 10.31 -6.22
CA SER A 91 -11.95 11.64 -6.81
C SER A 91 -10.84 12.01 -7.78
N TRP A 92 -9.57 11.81 -7.41
CA TRP A 92 -8.42 12.09 -8.28
C TRP A 92 -8.46 11.26 -9.58
N ILE A 93 -8.82 9.98 -9.51
CA ILE A 93 -8.96 9.13 -10.70
C ILE A 93 -10.08 9.66 -11.60
N GLN A 94 -11.21 10.04 -11.03
CA GLN A 94 -12.33 10.59 -11.78
C GLN A 94 -11.96 11.92 -12.46
N GLU A 95 -11.29 12.83 -11.74
CA GLU A 95 -10.78 14.10 -12.25
C GLU A 95 -9.79 13.88 -13.40
N SER A 96 -8.84 12.94 -13.23
CA SER A 96 -7.82 12.61 -14.23
C SER A 96 -8.42 12.02 -15.51
N ARG A 97 -9.42 11.13 -15.38
CA ARG A 97 -10.15 10.58 -16.53
C ARG A 97 -10.94 11.63 -17.29
N THR A 98 -11.48 12.62 -16.56
CA THR A 98 -12.21 13.74 -17.18
C THR A 98 -11.26 14.68 -17.91
N ARG A 99 -10.10 14.96 -17.31
CA ARG A 99 -9.06 15.85 -17.87
C ARG A 99 -8.38 15.24 -19.10
N THR A 100 -8.16 13.92 -19.08
CA THR A 100 -7.44 13.19 -20.14
C THR A 100 -8.25 11.96 -20.54
N PRO A 101 -9.16 12.07 -21.52
CA PRO A 101 -9.89 10.92 -22.05
C PRO A 101 -8.93 9.83 -22.57
N GLY A 102 -9.17 8.57 -22.19
CA GLY A 102 -8.29 7.46 -22.56
C GLY A 102 -7.06 7.29 -21.65
N TRP A 103 -6.90 8.12 -20.60
CA TRP A 103 -5.82 7.95 -19.64
C TRP A 103 -5.82 6.54 -19.03
N PRO A 104 -4.68 5.83 -19.07
CA PRO A 104 -4.58 4.50 -18.50
C PRO A 104 -4.65 4.59 -16.97
N VAL A 105 -5.82 4.26 -16.40
CA VAL A 105 -6.01 4.28 -14.95
C VAL A 105 -5.07 3.28 -14.29
N PRO A 106 -4.17 3.71 -13.40
CA PRO A 106 -3.24 2.79 -12.74
C PRO A 106 -3.96 1.85 -11.78
N VAL A 107 -3.31 0.72 -11.48
CA VAL A 107 -3.57 -0.08 -10.28
C VAL A 107 -2.93 0.66 -9.11
N ASN A 108 -3.66 0.82 -8.00
CA ASN A 108 -3.20 1.62 -6.87
C ASN A 108 -3.16 0.76 -5.61
N GLY A 109 -1.95 0.53 -5.08
CA GLY A 109 -1.73 -0.06 -3.77
C GLY A 109 -2.12 0.93 -2.67
N VAL A 110 -3.09 0.56 -1.84
CA VAL A 110 -3.58 1.38 -0.73
C VAL A 110 -3.35 0.64 0.57
N ASN A 111 -2.50 1.19 1.42
CA ASN A 111 -2.24 0.65 2.73
C ASN A 111 -3.50 0.66 3.59
N LEU A 112 -3.74 -0.43 4.32
CA LEU A 112 -4.86 -0.60 5.23
C LEU A 112 -4.36 -0.81 6.65
N SER A 113 -4.86 -0.01 7.57
CA SER A 113 -4.53 -0.13 8.99
C SER A 113 -5.23 -1.32 9.64
N GLU A 114 -4.64 -1.87 10.69
CA GLU A 114 -5.24 -2.92 11.52
C GLU A 114 -6.62 -2.51 12.04
N ASP A 115 -6.77 -1.27 12.50
CA ASP A 115 -8.04 -0.78 13.04
C ASP A 115 -9.16 -0.79 11.99
N THR A 116 -8.83 -0.53 10.73
CA THR A 116 -9.79 -0.55 9.61
C THR A 116 -10.32 -1.96 9.32
N LEU A 117 -9.53 -3.02 9.57
CA LEU A 117 -10.01 -4.40 9.41
C LEU A 117 -11.18 -4.72 10.36
N ARG A 118 -11.28 -4.02 11.48
CA ARG A 118 -12.35 -4.18 12.47
C ARG A 118 -13.58 -3.33 12.19
N GLU A 119 -13.53 -2.48 11.14
CA GLU A 119 -14.61 -1.58 10.74
C GLU A 119 -15.65 -2.28 9.84
N PRO A 120 -16.85 -2.66 10.35
CA PRO A 120 -17.80 -3.51 9.60
C PRO A 120 -18.28 -2.87 8.30
N LYS A 121 -18.26 -1.54 8.21
CA LYS A 121 -18.78 -0.75 7.09
C LYS A 121 -17.70 -0.29 6.12
N PHE A 122 -16.43 -0.68 6.31
CA PHE A 122 -15.36 -0.22 5.42
C PHE A 122 -15.52 -0.75 4.00
N ALA A 123 -15.80 -2.04 3.85
CA ALA A 123 -16.00 -2.63 2.52
C ALA A 123 -17.19 -1.98 1.77
N ASP A 124 -18.30 -1.69 2.45
CA ASP A 124 -19.44 -0.99 1.85
C ASP A 124 -19.08 0.44 1.44
N PHE A 125 -18.25 1.11 2.25
CA PHE A 125 -17.74 2.43 1.92
C PHE A 125 -16.89 2.41 0.64
N VAL A 126 -15.98 1.45 0.49
CA VAL A 126 -15.17 1.26 -0.73
C VAL A 126 -16.06 0.97 -1.93
N ALA A 127 -16.99 0.02 -1.80
CA ALA A 127 -17.94 -0.35 -2.85
C ALA A 127 -18.69 0.88 -3.39
N LYS A 128 -19.23 1.70 -2.48
CA LYS A 128 -19.94 2.93 -2.86
C LYS A 128 -19.06 3.93 -3.62
N HIS A 129 -17.76 4.04 -3.28
CA HIS A 129 -16.84 4.93 -4.00
C HIS A 129 -16.52 4.40 -5.39
N ILE A 130 -16.33 3.10 -5.55
CA ILE A 130 -16.12 2.45 -6.85
C ILE A 130 -17.33 2.69 -7.76
N GLU A 131 -18.53 2.45 -7.26
CA GLU A 131 -19.77 2.60 -8.00
C GLU A 131 -20.05 4.06 -8.39
N ASN A 132 -19.99 4.98 -7.42
CA ASN A 132 -20.29 6.42 -7.63
C ASN A 132 -19.32 7.07 -8.62
N ALA A 133 -18.04 6.77 -8.53
CA ALA A 133 -17.01 7.29 -9.43
C ALA A 133 -16.88 6.45 -10.73
N LYS A 134 -17.67 5.38 -10.89
CA LYS A 134 -17.60 4.45 -12.02
C LYS A 134 -16.15 4.02 -12.31
N LEU A 135 -15.46 3.62 -11.25
CA LEU A 135 -14.06 3.21 -11.35
C LEU A 135 -13.93 1.89 -12.10
N PRO A 136 -12.87 1.71 -12.88
CA PRO A 136 -12.63 0.42 -13.54
C PRO A 136 -12.30 -0.66 -12.49
N ARG A 137 -12.48 -1.92 -12.89
CA ARG A 137 -12.02 -3.05 -12.07
C ARG A 137 -10.50 -2.95 -11.87
N GLU A 138 -10.02 -3.56 -10.77
CA GLU A 138 -8.60 -3.65 -10.44
C GLU A 138 -7.90 -2.28 -10.21
N VAL A 139 -8.69 -1.25 -9.88
CA VAL A 139 -8.15 0.07 -9.59
C VAL A 139 -7.51 0.14 -8.21
N PHE A 140 -8.00 -0.67 -7.27
CA PHE A 140 -7.47 -0.79 -5.91
C PHE A 140 -6.84 -2.16 -5.68
N THR A 141 -5.66 -2.16 -5.09
CA THR A 141 -5.12 -3.30 -4.35
C THR A 141 -4.88 -2.86 -2.90
N PHE A 142 -5.54 -3.52 -1.96
CA PHE A 142 -5.40 -3.20 -0.54
C PHE A 142 -4.19 -3.91 0.04
N GLU A 143 -3.31 -3.13 0.63
CA GLU A 143 -2.06 -3.62 1.19
C GLU A 143 -2.14 -3.75 2.70
N LEU A 144 -1.75 -4.90 3.22
CA LEU A 144 -1.71 -5.25 4.63
C LEU A 144 -0.33 -5.76 5.00
N GLY A 145 0.18 -5.35 6.16
CA GLY A 145 1.35 -5.98 6.73
C GLY A 145 1.11 -7.47 6.99
N TRP A 146 2.11 -8.30 6.74
CA TRP A 146 2.03 -9.76 6.89
C TRP A 146 1.51 -10.18 8.27
N ASP A 147 2.12 -9.64 9.35
CA ASP A 147 1.73 -9.98 10.72
C ASP A 147 0.28 -9.56 11.03
N THR A 148 -0.14 -8.41 10.53
CA THR A 148 -1.52 -7.93 10.65
C THR A 148 -2.49 -8.86 9.93
N ALA A 149 -2.15 -9.32 8.71
CA ALA A 149 -2.99 -10.23 7.95
C ALA A 149 -3.13 -11.58 8.65
N LEU A 150 -2.06 -12.09 9.27
CA LEU A 150 -2.10 -13.31 10.07
C LEU A 150 -2.99 -13.17 11.31
N LEU A 151 -2.77 -12.10 12.08
CA LEU A 151 -3.48 -11.85 13.33
C LEU A 151 -4.99 -11.67 13.11
N HIS A 152 -5.37 -11.11 11.96
CA HIS A 152 -6.75 -10.77 11.61
C HIS A 152 -7.28 -11.54 10.40
N ALA A 153 -6.85 -12.80 10.23
CA ALA A 153 -7.16 -13.61 9.04
C ALA A 153 -8.66 -13.68 8.70
N GLU A 154 -9.53 -13.81 9.71
CA GLU A 154 -10.98 -13.87 9.48
C GLU A 154 -11.55 -12.52 8.99
N GLN A 155 -11.08 -11.40 9.54
CA GLN A 155 -11.46 -10.06 9.08
C GLN A 155 -10.98 -9.81 7.66
N VAL A 156 -9.76 -10.23 7.34
CA VAL A 156 -9.21 -10.16 5.97
C VAL A 156 -10.10 -10.92 5.00
N LYS A 157 -10.47 -12.16 5.30
CA LYS A 157 -11.39 -12.95 4.45
C LYS A 157 -12.73 -12.27 4.23
N ILE A 158 -13.31 -11.68 5.29
CA ILE A 158 -14.58 -10.96 5.19
C ILE A 158 -14.46 -9.77 4.22
N ILE A 159 -13.39 -9.00 4.31
CA ILE A 159 -13.14 -7.85 3.43
C ILE A 159 -12.86 -8.32 2.00
N GLN A 160 -12.03 -9.36 1.81
CA GLN A 160 -11.77 -9.95 0.50
C GLN A 160 -13.07 -10.39 -0.17
N ALA A 161 -13.89 -11.20 0.52
CA ALA A 161 -15.15 -11.71 -0.02
C ALA A 161 -16.11 -10.60 -0.49
N ARG A 162 -16.02 -9.40 0.08
CA ARG A 162 -16.85 -8.25 -0.30
C ARG A 162 -16.24 -7.40 -1.41
N LEU A 163 -14.93 -7.29 -1.49
CA LEU A 163 -14.25 -6.37 -2.41
C LEU A 163 -13.73 -7.06 -3.69
N GLU A 164 -13.37 -8.34 -3.65
CA GLU A 164 -12.94 -9.09 -4.84
C GLU A 164 -13.98 -9.12 -5.97
N PRO A 165 -15.30 -9.30 -5.71
CA PRO A 165 -16.31 -9.22 -6.75
C PRO A 165 -16.34 -7.88 -7.48
N LEU A 166 -15.92 -6.79 -6.83
CA LEU A 166 -15.80 -5.46 -7.41
C LEU A 166 -14.48 -5.27 -8.20
N GLY A 167 -13.59 -6.27 -8.17
CA GLY A 167 -12.30 -6.27 -8.82
C GLY A 167 -11.18 -5.67 -7.97
N CYS A 168 -11.38 -5.47 -6.67
CA CYS A 168 -10.28 -5.13 -5.79
C CYS A 168 -9.35 -6.34 -5.62
N ARG A 169 -8.06 -6.04 -5.44
CA ARG A 169 -7.00 -7.02 -5.19
C ARG A 169 -6.40 -6.81 -3.82
N PHE A 170 -5.59 -7.79 -3.38
CA PHE A 170 -4.94 -7.75 -2.08
C PHE A 170 -3.45 -8.02 -2.19
N THR A 171 -2.68 -7.24 -1.44
CA THR A 171 -1.22 -7.35 -1.32
C THR A 171 -0.85 -7.59 0.13
N PHE A 172 0.03 -8.55 0.41
CA PHE A 172 0.61 -8.70 1.75
C PHE A 172 2.08 -8.31 1.73
N ALA A 173 2.40 -7.27 2.51
CA ALA A 173 3.75 -6.72 2.63
C ALA A 173 4.52 -7.34 3.80
N GLY A 174 5.81 -7.51 3.63
CA GLY A 174 6.65 -8.07 4.68
C GLY A 174 6.71 -9.61 4.67
N PHE A 175 6.43 -10.23 3.53
CA PHE A 175 6.48 -11.68 3.38
C PHE A 175 7.93 -12.20 3.52
N ASP A 176 8.14 -13.16 4.43
CA ASP A 176 9.45 -13.68 4.79
C ASP A 176 9.87 -14.96 4.05
N GLY A 177 8.94 -15.59 3.31
CA GLY A 177 9.18 -16.82 2.57
C GLY A 177 9.37 -18.06 3.42
N SER A 178 9.00 -18.05 4.71
CA SER A 178 9.07 -19.24 5.56
C SER A 178 8.00 -20.27 5.19
N GLU A 179 8.21 -21.55 5.52
CA GLU A 179 7.23 -22.60 5.25
C GLU A 179 5.88 -22.35 5.93
N GLY A 180 5.90 -21.83 7.16
CA GLY A 180 4.67 -21.43 7.87
C GLY A 180 3.90 -20.37 7.10
N SER A 181 4.59 -19.38 6.56
CA SER A 181 4.00 -18.30 5.78
C SER A 181 3.32 -18.81 4.50
N PHE A 182 3.88 -19.78 3.80
CA PHE A 182 3.24 -20.38 2.62
C PHE A 182 1.91 -21.08 2.95
N ASN A 183 1.77 -21.68 4.12
CA ASN A 183 0.51 -22.28 4.53
C ASN A 183 -0.60 -21.26 4.71
N PHE A 184 -0.27 -20.06 5.20
CA PHE A 184 -1.22 -18.95 5.30
C PHE A 184 -1.60 -18.38 3.93
N LEU A 185 -0.69 -18.30 2.98
CA LEU A 185 -1.01 -17.90 1.61
C LEU A 185 -2.09 -18.78 0.96
N LYS A 186 -2.10 -20.08 1.26
CA LYS A 186 -3.16 -21.00 0.79
C LYS A 186 -4.55 -20.65 1.33
N VAL A 187 -4.59 -20.02 2.51
CA VAL A 187 -5.84 -19.67 3.21
C VAL A 187 -6.32 -18.27 2.83
N LEU A 188 -5.43 -17.28 2.80
CA LEU A 188 -5.76 -15.89 2.56
C LEU A 188 -5.70 -15.47 1.08
N ARG A 189 -4.97 -16.21 0.25
CA ARG A 189 -4.90 -16.06 -1.22
C ARG A 189 -4.81 -14.61 -1.71
N PRO A 190 -3.77 -13.84 -1.34
CA PRO A 190 -3.58 -12.51 -1.89
C PRO A 190 -3.23 -12.59 -3.39
N ASP A 191 -3.43 -11.50 -4.12
CA ASP A 191 -2.98 -11.39 -5.51
C ASP A 191 -1.46 -11.13 -5.59
N PHE A 192 -0.93 -10.45 -4.59
CA PHE A 192 0.48 -10.07 -4.52
C PHE A 192 1.07 -10.30 -3.13
N VAL A 193 2.36 -10.59 -3.10
CA VAL A 193 3.19 -10.49 -1.89
C VAL A 193 4.37 -9.57 -2.14
N LYS A 194 4.69 -8.73 -1.17
CA LYS A 194 5.90 -7.89 -1.19
C LYS A 194 6.99 -8.59 -0.39
N LEU A 195 8.12 -8.85 -1.05
CA LEU A 195 9.29 -9.47 -0.46
C LEU A 195 10.06 -8.44 0.35
N THR A 196 10.39 -8.77 1.61
CA THR A 196 11.09 -7.84 2.50
C THR A 196 12.48 -7.46 1.99
N TYR A 197 12.96 -6.29 2.40
CA TYR A 197 14.34 -5.86 2.18
C TYR A 197 15.37 -6.92 2.58
N GLY A 198 15.17 -7.60 3.72
CA GLY A 198 16.07 -8.65 4.21
C GLY A 198 16.23 -9.85 3.29
N ILE A 199 15.27 -10.08 2.37
CA ILE A 199 15.34 -11.15 1.35
C ILE A 199 16.02 -10.63 0.09
N VAL A 200 15.74 -9.39 -0.31
CA VAL A 200 16.12 -8.82 -1.61
C VAL A 200 17.53 -8.20 -1.61
N LYS A 201 17.95 -7.61 -0.50
CA LYS A 201 19.14 -6.74 -0.40
C LYS A 201 20.47 -7.33 -0.86
N ASP A 202 20.64 -8.64 -0.73
CA ASP A 202 21.91 -9.32 -1.02
C ASP A 202 21.86 -10.22 -2.26
N ILE A 203 20.80 -10.06 -3.09
CA ILE A 203 20.56 -10.93 -4.26
C ILE A 203 21.68 -10.84 -5.31
N ASP A 204 22.38 -9.71 -5.37
CA ASP A 204 23.50 -9.45 -6.27
C ASP A 204 24.86 -9.93 -5.70
N ARG A 205 24.89 -10.36 -4.43
CA ARG A 205 26.14 -10.69 -3.72
C ARG A 205 26.44 -12.16 -3.61
N GLY A 206 25.52 -13.02 -3.98
CA GLY A 206 25.77 -14.44 -3.88
C GLY A 206 24.64 -15.35 -4.38
N LEU A 207 25.04 -16.49 -4.90
CA LEU A 207 24.14 -17.50 -5.47
C LEU A 207 23.05 -17.94 -4.50
N ALA A 208 23.39 -18.14 -3.22
CA ALA A 208 22.44 -18.60 -2.21
C ALA A 208 21.29 -17.60 -1.94
N ALA A 209 21.57 -16.28 -2.00
CA ALA A 209 20.54 -15.26 -1.86
C ALA A 209 19.62 -15.27 -3.10
N CYS A 210 20.20 -15.38 -4.29
CA CYS A 210 19.46 -15.49 -5.54
C CYS A 210 18.55 -16.72 -5.55
N GLU A 211 19.08 -17.92 -5.25
CA GLU A 211 18.33 -19.18 -5.17
C GLU A 211 17.18 -19.11 -4.15
N LYS A 212 17.38 -18.42 -3.03
CA LYS A 212 16.34 -18.22 -2.03
C LYS A 212 15.17 -17.42 -2.59
N VAL A 213 15.45 -16.27 -3.24
CA VAL A 213 14.39 -15.43 -3.83
C VAL A 213 13.68 -16.16 -4.96
N GLU A 214 14.43 -16.85 -5.84
CA GLU A 214 13.89 -17.68 -6.92
C GLU A 214 12.96 -18.78 -6.39
N SER A 215 13.39 -19.50 -5.34
CA SER A 215 12.55 -20.53 -4.70
C SER A 215 11.25 -19.95 -4.14
N ILE A 216 11.30 -18.77 -3.51
CA ILE A 216 10.12 -18.08 -2.98
C ILE A 216 9.20 -17.68 -4.15
N ASN A 217 9.76 -17.07 -5.19
CA ASN A 217 9.03 -16.62 -6.37
C ASN A 217 8.28 -17.79 -7.03
N ASN A 218 8.99 -18.89 -7.31
CA ASN A 218 8.42 -20.09 -7.93
C ASN A 218 7.28 -20.68 -7.10
N LYS A 219 7.42 -20.71 -5.76
CA LYS A 219 6.33 -21.17 -4.87
C LYS A 219 5.12 -20.25 -4.91
N CYS A 220 5.32 -18.93 -4.96
CA CYS A 220 4.23 -17.95 -5.12
C CYS A 220 3.52 -18.14 -6.46
N HIS A 221 4.27 -18.26 -7.56
CA HIS A 221 3.72 -18.50 -8.90
C HIS A 221 2.91 -19.79 -8.97
N ALA A 222 3.37 -20.88 -8.33
CA ALA A 222 2.63 -22.16 -8.25
C ALA A 222 1.27 -22.01 -7.52
N MET A 223 1.09 -20.94 -6.73
CA MET A 223 -0.17 -20.59 -6.06
C MET A 223 -0.96 -19.52 -6.79
N GLY A 224 -0.49 -19.02 -7.94
CA GLY A 224 -1.10 -17.93 -8.69
C GLY A 224 -0.90 -16.55 -8.06
N ILE A 225 0.09 -16.41 -7.15
CA ILE A 225 0.42 -15.18 -6.44
C ILE A 225 1.62 -14.53 -7.11
N ARG A 226 1.54 -13.24 -7.41
CA ARG A 226 2.64 -12.46 -7.99
C ARG A 226 3.50 -11.82 -6.91
N THR A 227 4.77 -11.64 -7.21
CA THR A 227 5.76 -11.10 -6.26
C THR A 227 6.17 -9.68 -6.60
N ILE A 228 6.38 -8.87 -5.57
CA ILE A 228 6.91 -7.50 -5.67
C ILE A 228 8.17 -7.43 -4.80
N ALA A 229 9.32 -7.15 -5.40
CA ALA A 229 10.53 -6.88 -4.66
C ALA A 229 10.55 -5.42 -4.20
N GLU A 230 10.67 -5.18 -2.90
CA GLU A 230 10.74 -3.83 -2.33
C GLU A 230 12.18 -3.38 -2.13
N PHE A 231 12.37 -2.07 -1.95
CA PHE A 231 13.65 -1.42 -1.66
C PHE A 231 14.75 -1.73 -2.68
N VAL A 232 14.39 -1.78 -3.95
CA VAL A 232 15.38 -1.96 -5.04
C VAL A 232 16.13 -0.65 -5.25
N GLU A 233 17.41 -0.62 -4.89
CA GLU A 233 18.25 0.58 -4.85
C GLU A 233 19.42 0.55 -5.85
N SER A 234 19.65 -0.59 -6.53
CA SER A 234 20.70 -0.72 -7.53
C SER A 234 20.22 -1.39 -8.82
N HIS A 235 20.91 -1.12 -9.93
CA HIS A 235 20.66 -1.75 -11.21
C HIS A 235 21.02 -3.23 -11.19
N GLU A 236 22.04 -3.61 -10.46
CA GLU A 236 22.51 -4.98 -10.32
C GLU A 236 21.42 -5.85 -9.69
N VAL A 237 20.82 -5.38 -8.58
CA VAL A 237 19.68 -6.07 -7.94
C VAL A 237 18.51 -6.15 -8.91
N LEU A 238 18.18 -5.08 -9.64
CA LEU A 238 17.08 -5.05 -10.59
C LEU A 238 17.26 -6.08 -11.72
N GLU A 239 18.46 -6.23 -12.27
CA GLU A 239 18.75 -7.22 -13.31
C GLU A 239 18.69 -8.66 -12.78
N GLN A 240 19.18 -8.91 -11.55
CA GLN A 240 19.04 -10.23 -10.92
C GLN A 240 17.56 -10.60 -10.73
N LEU A 241 16.73 -9.67 -10.27
CA LEU A 241 15.28 -9.89 -10.10
C LEU A 241 14.60 -10.23 -11.43
N ARG A 242 15.04 -9.62 -12.55
CA ARG A 242 14.56 -9.98 -13.89
C ARG A 242 14.94 -11.38 -14.30
N LEU A 243 16.20 -11.78 -14.06
CA LEU A 243 16.70 -13.10 -14.41
C LEU A 243 15.96 -14.24 -13.71
N ILE A 244 15.51 -14.02 -12.47
CA ILE A 244 14.74 -15.01 -11.71
C ILE A 244 13.22 -14.78 -11.80
N GLU A 245 12.78 -13.98 -12.77
CA GLU A 245 11.38 -13.78 -13.13
C GLU A 245 10.49 -13.29 -11.98
N VAL A 246 11.01 -12.42 -11.08
CA VAL A 246 10.18 -11.67 -10.14
C VAL A 246 9.25 -10.75 -10.93
N ASP A 247 7.95 -10.69 -10.57
CA ASP A 247 6.96 -9.99 -11.40
C ASP A 247 7.13 -8.48 -11.38
N PHE A 248 7.40 -7.91 -10.20
CA PHE A 248 7.47 -6.45 -10.02
C PHE A 248 8.62 -6.05 -9.10
N ALA A 249 9.05 -4.80 -9.26
CA ALA A 249 10.02 -4.17 -8.36
C ALA A 249 9.57 -2.77 -7.95
N GLN A 250 9.91 -2.36 -6.74
CA GLN A 250 9.69 -1.04 -6.18
C GLN A 250 10.94 -0.60 -5.42
N GLY A 251 11.38 0.64 -5.63
CA GLY A 251 12.55 1.18 -4.95
C GLY A 251 13.04 2.49 -5.55
N LEU A 252 14.06 3.07 -4.93
CA LEU A 252 14.56 4.40 -5.33
C LEU A 252 15.14 4.42 -6.74
N ILE A 253 15.74 3.32 -7.21
CA ILE A 253 16.28 3.23 -8.57
C ILE A 253 15.18 3.29 -9.64
N ILE A 254 13.95 2.90 -9.29
CA ILE A 254 12.78 2.94 -10.17
C ILE A 254 12.12 4.32 -10.14
N GLY A 255 12.11 4.92 -8.95
CA GLY A 255 11.60 6.25 -8.70
C GLY A 255 11.15 6.45 -7.27
N GLY A 256 11.40 7.62 -6.74
CA GLY A 256 10.88 8.03 -5.44
C GLY A 256 9.39 8.42 -5.53
N PRO A 257 8.72 8.57 -4.36
CA PRO A 257 7.34 9.03 -4.31
C PRO A 257 7.16 10.40 -4.96
N GLN A 258 6.17 10.52 -5.85
CA GLN A 258 5.79 11.77 -6.52
C GLN A 258 4.39 12.19 -6.07
N LYS A 259 4.18 13.51 -5.90
CA LYS A 259 2.88 14.05 -5.53
C LYS A 259 1.84 13.73 -6.61
N LEU A 260 0.67 13.23 -6.21
CA LEU A 260 -0.48 13.12 -7.12
C LEU A 260 -1.04 14.52 -7.42
N THR A 261 -1.05 14.89 -8.70
CA THR A 261 -1.49 16.20 -9.20
C THR A 261 -2.72 16.08 -10.09
#